data_c80c2c06a6d9c8d635c6fa56d898daf9
#
_entry.id   c80c2c06a6d9c8d635c6fa56d898daf9
#
_cell.length_a   1.000
_cell.length_b   1.000
_cell.length_c   1.000
_cell.angle_alpha   90.00
_cell.angle_beta   90.00
_cell.angle_gamma   90.00
#
_symmetry.space_group_name_H-M   'P 1'
#
loop_
_entity.id
_entity.type
_entity.pdbx_description
1 polymer ?
#
loop_
_entity_poly.entity_id
_entity_poly.type
_entity_poly.pdbx_seq_one_letter_code
_entity_poly.pdbx_strand_id
1 'polypeptide(L)' 'MRPTGIVRRIDDLGRIVVPKEIRRVLRIREGDPLEIFTGKDGEVIIKKYSPLGELGTFAQQYVDS' A
#
# COMPACT_ATOMS: atom_id res chain seq x y z
N MET A 1 13.42 4.39 0.36
CA MET A 1 12.24 4.90 -0.35
C MET A 1 12.66 5.78 -1.49
N ARG A 2 11.84 5.85 -2.48
CA ARG A 2 12.18 6.58 -3.68
C ARG A 2 11.15 7.69 -3.90
N PRO A 3 11.57 8.94 -4.01
CA PRO A 3 10.60 10.02 -4.22
C PRO A 3 9.98 9.91 -5.60
N THR A 4 8.70 10.20 -5.69
CA THR A 4 7.97 10.17 -6.95
C THR A 4 7.71 11.57 -7.49
N GLY A 5 7.86 12.58 -6.64
CA GLY A 5 7.52 13.94 -7.03
C GLY A 5 6.02 14.21 -6.99
N ILE A 6 5.23 13.24 -6.61
CA ILE A 6 3.79 13.39 -6.58
C ILE A 6 3.37 13.90 -5.22
N VAL A 7 2.56 14.96 -5.21
CA VAL A 7 2.05 15.56 -3.97
C VAL A 7 0.53 15.49 -4.03
N ARG A 8 -0.08 15.05 -2.96
CA ARG A 8 -1.53 14.98 -2.84
C ARG A 8 -1.97 15.66 -1.56
N ARG A 9 -3.15 16.23 -1.60
CA ARG A 9 -3.71 16.87 -0.42
C ARG A 9 -4.67 15.91 0.26
N ILE A 10 -4.65 15.92 1.57
CA ILE A 10 -5.61 15.15 2.33
C ILE A 10 -6.93 15.93 2.38
N ASP A 11 -8.04 15.24 2.25
CA ASP A 11 -9.34 15.89 2.25
C ASP A 11 -9.90 15.99 3.68
N ASP A 12 -11.12 16.50 3.80
CA ASP A 12 -11.73 16.73 5.10
C ASP A 12 -12.14 15.43 5.80
N LEU A 13 -12.15 14.34 5.10
CA LEU A 13 -12.43 13.04 5.70
C LEU A 13 -11.14 12.24 5.93
N GLY A 14 -10.00 12.88 5.74
CA GLY A 14 -8.73 12.20 5.98
C GLY A 14 -8.30 11.28 4.87
N ARG A 15 -8.78 11.47 3.65
CA ARG A 15 -8.45 10.59 2.54
C ARG A 15 -7.51 11.27 1.57
N ILE A 16 -6.67 10.47 0.94
CA ILE A 16 -5.89 10.93 -0.20
C ILE A 16 -6.12 9.96 -1.34
N VAL A 17 -5.85 10.41 -2.55
CA VAL A 17 -5.97 9.55 -3.72
C VAL A 17 -4.58 9.02 -4.06
N VAL A 18 -4.46 7.72 -4.15
CA VAL A 18 -3.22 7.11 -4.63
C VAL A 18 -3.22 7.24 -6.14
N PRO A 19 -2.21 7.89 -6.72
CA PRO A 19 -2.20 8.13 -8.16
C PRO A 19 -2.24 6.85 -8.96
N LYS A 20 -2.84 6.95 -10.14
CA LYS A 20 -3.00 5.81 -11.01
C LYS A 20 -1.65 5.17 -11.34
N GLU A 21 -0.64 5.98 -11.54
CA GLU A 21 0.69 5.48 -11.86
C GLU A 21 1.25 4.59 -10.75
N ILE A 22 1.04 5.01 -9.50
CA ILE A 22 1.52 4.25 -8.36
C ILE A 22 0.73 2.96 -8.23
N ARG A 23 -0.59 3.05 -8.39
CA ARG A 23 -1.43 1.85 -8.30
C ARG A 23 -1.02 0.82 -9.34
N ARG A 24 -0.67 1.29 -10.53
CA ARG A 24 -0.28 0.39 -11.61
C ARG A 24 1.05 -0.29 -11.30
N VAL A 25 2.02 0.47 -10.84
CA VAL A 25 3.33 -0.08 -10.54
C VAL A 25 3.26 -1.09 -9.41
N LEU A 26 2.48 -0.78 -8.38
CA LEU A 26 2.36 -1.65 -7.22
C LEU A 26 1.25 -2.68 -7.36
N ARG A 27 0.51 -2.62 -8.47
CA ARG A 27 -0.58 -3.55 -8.75
C ARG A 27 -1.66 -3.51 -7.68
N ILE A 28 -2.03 -2.30 -7.30
CA ILE A 28 -3.08 -2.06 -6.34
C ILE A 28 -4.39 -1.91 -7.09
N ARG A 29 -5.37 -2.72 -6.76
CA ARG A 29 -6.67 -2.70 -7.40
C ARG A 29 -7.73 -2.30 -6.42
N GLU A 30 -8.89 -1.97 -6.95
CA GLU A 30 -10.03 -1.63 -6.12
C GLU A 30 -10.33 -2.78 -5.17
N GLY A 31 -10.51 -2.45 -3.91
CA GLY A 31 -10.81 -3.45 -2.90
C GLY A 31 -9.62 -4.11 -2.26
N ASP A 32 -8.43 -3.88 -2.79
CA ASP A 32 -7.24 -4.48 -2.19
C ASP A 32 -7.01 -3.90 -0.79
N PRO A 33 -6.73 -4.73 0.18
CA PRO A 33 -6.41 -4.24 1.50
C PRO A 33 -4.99 -3.67 1.51
N LEU A 34 -4.84 -2.54 2.15
CA LEU A 34 -3.54 -1.90 2.29
C LEU A 34 -3.26 -1.72 3.77
N GLU A 35 -2.04 -1.96 4.14
CA GLU A 35 -1.61 -1.79 5.52
C GLU A 35 -0.84 -0.50 5.64
N ILE A 36 -1.10 0.24 6.70
CA ILE A 36 -0.52 1.56 6.90
C ILE A 36 0.46 1.49 8.06
N PHE A 37 1.67 2.00 7.83
CA PHE A 37 2.70 2.06 8.83
C PHE A 37 3.12 3.49 9.03
N THR A 38 3.69 3.79 10.18
CA THR A 38 4.28 5.10 10.41
C THR A 38 5.78 4.91 10.57
N GLY A 39 6.53 5.82 9.97
CA GLY A 39 7.96 5.83 10.14
C GLY A 39 8.35 6.84 11.21
N LYS A 40 9.59 6.79 11.64
CA LYS A 40 10.04 7.63 12.74
C LYS A 40 10.28 9.07 12.33
N ASP A 41 10.32 9.36 11.07
CA ASP A 41 10.53 10.72 10.58
C ASP A 41 9.23 11.35 10.10
N GLY A 42 8.11 10.96 10.64
CA GLY A 42 6.83 11.53 10.24
C GLY A 42 6.29 10.95 8.95
N GLU A 43 6.76 9.79 8.56
CA GLU A 43 6.34 9.16 7.32
C GLU A 43 5.10 8.35 7.51
N VAL A 44 4.28 8.27 6.46
CA VAL A 44 3.19 7.30 6.39
C VAL A 44 3.54 6.36 5.24
N ILE A 45 3.65 5.10 5.54
CA ILE A 45 4.06 4.08 4.57
C ILE A 45 2.87 3.16 4.33
N ILE A 46 2.54 2.96 3.07
CA ILE A 46 1.40 2.13 2.69
C ILE A 46 1.93 0.95 1.88
N LYS A 47 1.53 -0.24 2.27
CA LYS A 47 1.92 -1.46 1.58
C LYS A 47 0.71 -2.32 1.34
N LYS A 48 0.77 -3.17 0.32
CA LYS A 48 -0.28 -4.14 0.14
C LYS A 48 -0.24 -5.10 1.32
N TYR A 49 -1.41 -5.37 1.87
CA TYR A 49 -1.51 -6.24 3.03
C TYR A 49 -1.33 -7.69 2.61
N SER A 50 -0.48 -8.40 3.33
CA SER A 50 -0.28 -9.82 3.09
C SER A 50 -0.30 -10.53 4.45
N PRO A 51 -1.40 -11.19 4.77
CA PRO A 51 -1.49 -11.87 6.06
C PRO A 51 -0.50 -13.00 6.23
N LEU A 52 0.03 -13.50 5.11
CA LEU A 52 1.03 -14.55 5.18
C LEU A 52 2.45 -14.00 5.21
N GLY A 53 2.59 -12.68 5.12
CA GLY A 53 3.89 -12.05 5.13
C GLY A 53 4.65 -12.39 3.88
N GLU A 54 5.94 -12.24 3.96
CA GLU A 54 6.76 -12.57 2.81
C GLU A 54 6.72 -14.02 2.50
N LEU A 55 6.45 -14.82 3.50
CA LEU A 55 6.35 -16.24 3.26
C LEU A 55 5.09 -16.59 2.56
N GLY A 56 4.16 -15.68 2.63
CA GLY A 56 2.87 -15.91 1.99
C GLY A 56 3.00 -16.17 0.58
N THR A 57 4.13 -16.01 0.19
CA THR A 57 4.32 -16.47 -1.09
C THR A 57 4.18 -17.92 -1.09
N PHE A 58 4.11 -18.53 -0.25
CA PHE A 58 3.80 -19.88 -0.42
C PHE A 58 2.46 -20.21 -0.10
N ALA A 59 2.66 -19.88 -0.10
CA ALA A 59 1.80 -20.29 -0.20
C ALA A 59 0.92 -20.15 -0.57
N GLN A 60 0.96 -19.74 -0.56
CA GLN A 60 0.23 -19.77 -0.73
C GLN A 60 -0.23 -20.13 -1.16
N GLN A 61 0.15 -20.36 -1.03
CA GLN A 61 -0.32 -20.86 -1.15
C GLN A 61 -1.18 -21.26 -0.90
N TYR A 62 -1.05 -21.32 -0.56
CA TYR A 62 -1.96 -21.69 -0.15
C TYR A 62 -2.88 -21.26 0.16
N VAL A 63 -2.86 -20.96 0.46
CA VAL A 63 -3.63 -20.60 0.80
C VAL A 63 -4.38 -19.96 0.74
N ASP A 64 -4.59 -19.84 0.85
CA ASP A 64 -5.19 -19.44 0.85
C ASP A 64 -5.70 -19.18 0.83
N SER A 65 -5.52 -19.33 1.11
CA SER A 65 -5.88 -19.24 1.14
C SER A 65 -6.06 -19.03 1.07
#